data_3819b4ba19ff058aa899d0f861b0136e
#
_entry.id   3819b4ba19ff058aa899d0f861b0136e
#
_cell.length_a   1.000
_cell.length_b   1.000
_cell.length_c   1.000
_cell.angle_alpha   90.00
_cell.angle_beta   90.00
_cell.angle_gamma   90.00
#
_symmetry.space_group_name_H-M   'P 1'
#
loop_
_entity.id
_entity.type
_entity.pdbx_description
1 polymer ?
#
loop_
_entity_poly.entity_id
_entity_poly.type
_entity_poly.pdbx_seq_one_letter_code
_entity_poly.pdbx_strand_id
1 'polypeptide(L)'
;IIINTARGGIINEADLADALANNVIAGAGVDVLSKEPAEQENPLAQYKGANLLLTPHIAWASQESIVRLVNEIALNIQAFNQGEMRNRLV
;
A
#
# COMPACT_ATOMS: atom_id res chain seq x y z
N ILE A 1 6.15 14.22 5.33
CA ILE A 1 6.26 12.94 4.61
C ILE A 1 4.91 12.24 4.64
N ILE A 2 4.50 11.66 3.51
CA ILE A 2 3.30 10.83 3.39
C ILE A 2 3.75 9.41 3.04
N ILE A 3 3.10 8.39 3.66
CA ILE A 3 3.34 6.98 3.33
C ILE A 3 1.99 6.31 3.08
N ASN A 4 1.85 5.67 1.92
CA ASN A 4 0.67 4.88 1.57
C ASN A 4 1.08 3.46 1.15
N THR A 5 0.84 2.52 2.05
CA THR A 5 0.98 1.07 1.82
C THR A 5 -0.36 0.34 1.93
N ALA A 6 -1.47 1.07 1.91
CA ALA A 6 -2.81 0.53 2.12
C ALA A 6 -3.52 0.19 0.80
N ARG A 7 -3.99 1.21 0.08
CA ARG A 7 -4.66 1.04 -1.23
C ARG A 7 -4.44 2.26 -2.12
N GLY A 8 -4.38 2.03 -3.43
CA GLY A 8 -4.49 3.08 -4.43
C GLY A 8 -5.82 3.82 -4.35
N GLY A 9 -5.85 5.06 -4.82
CA GLY A 9 -7.02 5.94 -4.77
C GLY A 9 -7.28 6.63 -3.41
N ILE A 10 -6.56 6.26 -2.34
CA ILE A 10 -6.63 6.99 -1.05
C ILE A 10 -6.00 8.38 -1.19
N ILE A 11 -4.96 8.49 -1.99
CA ILE A 11 -4.27 9.74 -2.30
C ILE A 11 -4.44 10.00 -3.81
N ASN A 12 -4.79 11.23 -4.18
CA ASN A 12 -4.77 11.63 -5.58
C ASN A 12 -3.33 11.70 -6.07
N GLU A 13 -2.98 10.89 -7.07
CA GLU A 13 -1.61 10.71 -7.54
C GLU A 13 -1.07 11.94 -8.27
N ALA A 14 -1.93 12.67 -8.98
CA ALA A 14 -1.53 13.92 -9.64
C ALA A 14 -1.24 15.01 -8.61
N ASP A 15 -2.14 15.18 -7.63
CA ASP A 15 -1.96 16.17 -6.56
C ASP A 15 -0.71 15.85 -5.72
N LEU A 16 -0.43 14.54 -5.50
CA LEU A 16 0.77 14.12 -4.78
C LEU A 16 2.04 14.44 -5.57
N ALA A 17 2.05 14.17 -6.87
CA ALA A 17 3.18 14.51 -7.74
C ALA A 17 3.44 16.03 -7.75
N ASP A 18 2.39 16.83 -7.84
CA ASP A 18 2.48 18.29 -7.78
C ASP A 18 2.99 18.78 -6.43
N ALA A 19 2.50 18.21 -5.33
CA ALA A 19 2.94 18.56 -3.98
C ALA A 19 4.43 18.25 -3.75
N LEU A 20 4.91 17.13 -4.30
CA LEU A 20 6.33 16.77 -4.26
C LEU A 20 7.17 17.72 -5.12
N ALA A 21 6.72 18.01 -6.34
CA ALA A 21 7.43 18.88 -7.27
C ALA A 21 7.59 20.32 -6.73
N ASN A 22 6.58 20.81 -6.03
CA ASN A 22 6.55 22.15 -5.44
C ASN A 22 7.07 22.18 -3.99
N ASN A 23 7.64 21.09 -3.46
CA ASN A 23 8.14 20.98 -2.09
C ASN A 23 7.11 21.35 -1.02
N VAL A 24 5.81 21.17 -1.28
CA VAL A 24 4.73 21.32 -0.30
C VAL A 24 4.85 20.26 0.79
N ILE A 25 5.31 19.07 0.40
CA ILE A 25 5.70 17.99 1.32
C ILE A 25 7.15 17.58 1.05
N ALA A 26 7.86 17.18 2.10
CA ALA A 26 9.27 16.82 2.01
C ALA A 26 9.53 15.52 1.23
N GLY A 27 8.56 14.61 1.18
CA GLY A 27 8.71 13.35 0.48
C GLY A 27 7.51 12.43 0.64
N ALA A 28 7.47 11.37 -0.18
CA ALA A 28 6.44 10.33 -0.08
C ALA A 28 7.03 8.93 -0.31
N GLY A 29 6.41 7.93 0.37
CA GLY A 29 6.56 6.50 0.11
C GLY A 29 5.22 5.92 -0.33
N VAL A 30 5.17 5.37 -1.54
CA VAL A 30 3.93 4.85 -2.13
C VAL A 30 4.16 3.43 -2.64
N ASP A 31 3.42 2.48 -2.07
CA ASP A 31 3.50 1.07 -2.47
C ASP A 31 2.33 0.64 -3.36
N VAL A 32 1.28 1.48 -3.44
CA VAL A 32 0.00 1.14 -4.07
C VAL A 32 -0.48 2.27 -4.97
N LEU A 33 -0.95 1.92 -6.16
CA LEU A 33 -1.48 2.86 -7.14
C LEU A 33 -2.97 2.58 -7.42
N SER A 34 -3.67 3.60 -7.93
CA SER A 34 -5.08 3.48 -8.32
C SER A 34 -5.30 2.44 -9.43
N LYS A 35 -4.29 2.26 -10.29
CA LYS A 35 -4.24 1.19 -11.29
C LYS A 35 -2.91 0.47 -11.23
N GLU A 36 -2.96 -0.84 -11.11
CA GLU A 36 -1.80 -1.72 -11.01
C GLU A 36 -1.89 -2.84 -12.06
N PRO A 37 -0.82 -3.11 -12.81
CA PRO A 37 0.47 -2.40 -12.83
C PRO A 37 0.33 -0.94 -13.28
N ALA A 38 1.30 -0.08 -12.87
CA ALA A 38 1.31 1.33 -13.22
C ALA A 38 1.25 1.55 -14.74
N GLU A 39 0.34 2.43 -15.18
CA GLU A 39 0.32 2.88 -16.57
C GLU A 39 1.48 3.85 -16.83
N GLN A 40 1.89 3.96 -18.11
CA GLN A 40 2.98 4.85 -18.48
C GLN A 40 2.68 6.33 -18.18
N GLU A 41 1.40 6.69 -18.25
CA GLU A 41 0.91 8.05 -18.00
C GLU A 41 0.70 8.35 -16.51
N ASN A 42 0.90 7.37 -15.61
CA ASN A 42 0.70 7.59 -14.18
C ASN A 42 1.63 8.69 -13.65
N PRO A 43 1.11 9.76 -13.01
CA PRO A 43 1.89 10.91 -12.57
C PRO A 43 3.06 10.55 -11.64
N LEU A 44 2.87 9.59 -10.73
CA LEU A 44 3.92 9.14 -9.82
C LEU A 44 4.97 8.28 -10.53
N ALA A 45 4.55 7.46 -11.50
CA ALA A 45 5.48 6.66 -12.31
C ALA A 45 6.37 7.55 -13.21
N GLN A 46 5.84 8.67 -13.66
CA GLN A 46 6.58 9.67 -14.47
C GLN A 46 7.43 10.61 -13.61
N TYR A 47 7.14 10.74 -12.32
CA TYR A 47 7.85 11.65 -11.42
C TYR A 47 9.34 11.28 -11.31
N LYS A 48 10.22 12.26 -11.45
CA LYS A 48 11.68 12.06 -11.45
C LYS A 48 12.41 12.68 -10.25
N GLY A 49 11.65 13.26 -9.31
CA GLY A 49 12.23 13.82 -8.08
C GLY A 49 12.78 12.74 -7.15
N ALA A 50 13.80 13.07 -6.39
CA ALA A 50 14.45 12.16 -5.45
C ALA A 50 13.67 11.98 -4.13
N ASN A 51 12.58 12.70 -3.94
CA ASN A 51 11.76 12.69 -2.74
C ASN A 51 10.51 11.78 -2.85
N LEU A 52 10.47 10.88 -3.83
CA LEU A 52 9.47 9.82 -3.97
C LEU A 52 10.14 8.45 -3.93
N LEU A 53 9.67 7.58 -3.05
CA LEU A 53 9.91 6.14 -3.09
C LEU A 53 8.64 5.46 -3.60
N LEU A 54 8.68 4.88 -4.79
CA LEU A 54 7.60 4.10 -5.38
C LEU A 54 8.00 2.63 -5.42
N THR A 55 7.18 1.74 -4.86
CA THR A 55 7.40 0.29 -4.83
C THR A 55 6.21 -0.45 -5.45
N PRO A 56 6.42 -1.66 -6.03
CA PRO A 56 5.40 -2.34 -6.83
C PRO A 56 4.48 -3.25 -5.97
N HIS A 57 3.79 -2.67 -4.98
CA HIS A 57 2.82 -3.34 -4.10
C HIS A 57 3.44 -4.54 -3.35
N ILE A 58 4.59 -4.31 -2.73
CA ILE A 58 5.39 -5.33 -2.04
C ILE A 58 5.62 -5.06 -0.55
N ALA A 59 4.96 -4.06 0.03
CA ALA A 59 5.13 -3.75 1.46
C ALA A 59 4.71 -4.90 2.40
N TRP A 60 3.90 -5.83 1.91
CA TRP A 60 3.50 -7.07 2.61
C TRP A 60 4.53 -8.22 2.51
N ALA A 61 5.51 -8.13 1.62
CA ALA A 61 6.31 -9.27 1.15
C ALA A 61 7.53 -9.62 2.03
N SER A 62 7.61 -9.09 3.26
CA SER A 62 8.64 -9.58 4.18
C SER A 62 8.33 -11.01 4.64
N GLN A 63 9.36 -11.79 4.91
CA GLN A 63 9.20 -13.18 5.37
C GLN A 63 8.33 -13.26 6.62
N GLU A 64 8.53 -12.36 7.57
CA GLU A 64 7.76 -12.31 8.82
C GLU A 64 6.29 -11.94 8.59
N SER A 65 6.02 -11.06 7.63
CA SER A 65 4.65 -10.68 7.27
C SER A 65 3.90 -11.83 6.62
N ILE A 66 4.56 -12.58 5.73
CA ILE A 66 3.99 -13.76 5.07
C ILE A 66 3.69 -14.85 6.12
N VAL A 67 4.60 -15.13 7.02
CA VAL A 67 4.40 -16.13 8.09
C VAL A 67 3.21 -15.72 8.98
N ARG A 68 3.14 -14.45 9.39
CA ARG A 68 1.98 -13.95 10.17
C ARG A 68 0.67 -14.09 9.41
N LEU A 69 0.64 -13.73 8.13
CA LEU A 69 -0.56 -13.84 7.29
C LEU A 69 -1.07 -15.28 7.23
N VAL A 70 -0.18 -16.24 6.95
CA VAL A 70 -0.55 -17.66 6.88
C VAL A 70 -1.07 -18.17 8.22
N ASN A 71 -0.43 -17.81 9.34
CA ASN A 71 -0.87 -18.18 10.67
C ASN A 71 -2.23 -17.57 11.01
N GLU A 72 -2.48 -16.30 10.68
CA GLU A 72 -3.77 -15.65 10.90
C GLU A 72 -4.89 -16.31 10.09
N ILE A 73 -4.64 -16.72 8.87
CA ILE A 73 -5.60 -17.45 8.04
C ILE A 73 -5.95 -18.79 8.72
N ALA A 74 -4.95 -19.55 9.16
CA ALA A 74 -5.17 -20.82 9.85
C ALA A 74 -5.99 -20.66 11.14
N LEU A 75 -5.66 -19.66 11.96
CA LEU A 75 -6.40 -19.36 13.19
C LEU A 75 -7.85 -18.92 12.93
N ASN A 76 -8.09 -18.14 11.88
CA ASN A 76 -9.44 -17.73 11.48
C ASN A 76 -10.29 -18.94 11.05
N ILE A 77 -9.72 -19.87 10.27
CA ILE A 77 -10.38 -21.10 9.86
C ILE A 77 -10.70 -21.99 11.09
N GLN A 78 -9.74 -22.13 11.99
CA GLN A 78 -9.94 -22.91 13.23
C GLN A 78 -11.07 -22.33 14.08
N ALA A 79 -11.05 -21.02 14.34
CA ALA A 79 -12.08 -20.33 15.11
C ALA A 79 -13.47 -20.49 14.45
N PHE A 80 -13.54 -20.34 13.13
CA PHE A 80 -14.79 -20.54 12.39
C PHE A 80 -15.35 -21.96 12.57
N ASN A 81 -14.50 -22.98 12.48
CA ASN A 81 -14.91 -24.38 12.68
C ASN A 81 -15.38 -24.68 14.12
N GLN A 82 -14.88 -23.91 15.09
CA GLN A 82 -15.24 -24.01 16.50
C GLN A 82 -16.46 -23.15 16.89
N GLY A 83 -17.00 -22.37 15.93
CA GLY A 83 -18.09 -21.44 16.19
C GLY A 83 -17.66 -20.19 16.97
N GLU A 84 -16.37 -19.93 17.05
CA GLU A 84 -15.79 -18.77 17.72
C GLU A 84 -15.73 -17.56 16.80
N MET A 85 -15.95 -16.37 17.36
CA MET A 85 -15.80 -15.10 16.64
C MET A 85 -14.34 -14.64 16.68
N ARG A 86 -13.70 -14.56 15.51
CA ARG A 86 -12.36 -14.03 15.36
C ARG A 86 -12.27 -13.14 14.10
N ASN A 87 -11.76 -11.93 14.25
CA ASN A 87 -11.57 -10.95 13.15
C ASN A 87 -12.83 -10.73 12.28
N ARG A 88 -14.00 -10.89 12.86
CA ARG A 88 -15.28 -10.77 12.15
C ARG A 88 -15.64 -9.30 12.00
N LEU A 89 -15.94 -8.87 10.77
CA LEU A 89 -16.27 -7.49 10.43
C LEU A 89 -17.78 -7.19 10.49
N VAL A 90 -18.61 -8.23 10.45
CA VAL A 90 -20.08 -8.15 10.45
C VAL A 90 -20.67 -9.27 11.31
#